data_75d4cd8e7a379d5c75b6f2ccdcf79db6
#
_entry.id   75d4cd8e7a379d5c75b6f2ccdcf79db6
#
_cell.length_a   1.000
_cell.length_b   1.000
_cell.length_c   1.000
_cell.angle_alpha   90.00
_cell.angle_beta   90.00
_cell.angle_gamma   90.00
#
_symmetry.space_group_name_H-M   'P 1'
#
loop_
_entity.id
_entity.type
_entity.pdbx_description
1 polymer ?
#
loop_
_entity_poly.entity_id
_entity_poly.type
_entity_poly.pdbx_seq_one_letter_code
_entity_poly.pdbx_strand_id
1 'polypeptide(L)'
;MATDSELVERYLEYVRTEKRLAQRTVELYALDLGKLQTFATGAAPRGGSGTGAPALALCEVSHHHIRRWIAVMHSGGRSGRGIALILSGWRGFYVWLGRQGLIASNPVQDVRAPKAPKPLPKAMGVDDAVQFANFQSEDGAWFEARDAAMVELLYGSGLRVGELVGLDVQPGPLAKGWIDLQEAQAHVLGKGAKRRSVPVGSAALRALVRWLALRATPPGQPPSADGSAPARPASTDVSQTAQTALFTGRKGTRLSAQSVWQRLQRRSQLAHTSAPVHPHMLRHSFASHVLQSSSDLRGVQELLGHANISTTQVYTRLDFQHLAKAYDAAHPRAKSK
;
A
#
# COMPACT_ATOMS: atom_id res chain seq x y z
N MET A 1 13.30 -19.77 33.40
CA MET A 1 12.17 -19.17 32.65
C MET A 1 12.73 -18.37 31.46
N ALA A 2 12.08 -18.44 30.31
CA ALA A 2 12.51 -17.60 29.16
C ALA A 2 12.31 -16.12 29.50
N THR A 3 13.23 -15.28 29.04
CA THR A 3 13.13 -13.83 29.19
C THR A 3 12.02 -13.27 28.28
N ASP A 4 11.48 -12.08 28.60
CA ASP A 4 10.48 -11.41 27.78
C ASP A 4 10.97 -11.18 26.34
N SER A 5 12.26 -10.92 26.14
CA SER A 5 12.86 -10.76 24.81
C SER A 5 12.85 -12.08 24.04
N GLU A 6 13.22 -13.18 24.67
CA GLU A 6 13.18 -14.51 24.05
C GLU A 6 11.74 -14.93 23.68
N LEU A 7 10.75 -14.59 24.51
CA LEU A 7 9.34 -14.88 24.20
C LEU A 7 8.87 -14.09 22.97
N VAL A 8 9.24 -12.82 22.85
CA VAL A 8 8.92 -11.99 21.69
C VAL A 8 9.59 -12.52 20.42
N GLU A 9 10.88 -12.88 20.48
CA GLU A 9 11.62 -13.44 19.34
C GLU A 9 11.00 -14.76 18.88
N ARG A 10 10.69 -15.68 19.79
CA ARG A 10 10.01 -16.96 19.47
C ARG A 10 8.65 -16.74 18.82
N TYR A 11 7.88 -15.77 19.29
CA TYR A 11 6.62 -15.43 18.64
C TYR A 11 6.80 -14.85 17.24
N LEU A 12 7.77 -13.96 17.04
CA LEU A 12 8.07 -13.39 15.71
C LEU A 12 8.53 -14.48 14.75
N GLU A 13 9.30 -15.46 15.22
CA GLU A 13 9.67 -16.62 14.40
C GLU A 13 8.45 -17.50 14.08
N TYR A 14 7.59 -17.78 15.05
CA TYR A 14 6.33 -18.51 14.84
C TYR A 14 5.45 -17.84 13.76
N VAL A 15 5.25 -16.52 13.82
CA VAL A 15 4.41 -15.83 12.81
C VAL A 15 5.07 -15.76 11.44
N ARG A 16 6.40 -15.82 11.37
CA ARG A 16 7.16 -15.87 10.12
C ARG A 16 7.10 -17.26 9.47
N THR A 17 7.37 -18.30 10.22
CA THR A 17 7.55 -19.68 9.72
C THR A 17 6.24 -20.45 9.65
N GLU A 18 5.50 -20.51 10.74
CA GLU A 18 4.28 -21.31 10.81
C GLU A 18 3.05 -20.56 10.27
N LYS A 19 2.87 -19.28 10.63
CA LYS A 19 1.78 -18.47 10.13
C LYS A 19 2.05 -17.90 8.73
N ARG A 20 3.30 -17.93 8.27
CA ARG A 20 3.76 -17.42 6.97
C ARG A 20 3.23 -16.03 6.66
N LEU A 21 3.25 -15.14 7.67
CA LEU A 21 2.83 -13.77 7.49
C LEU A 21 3.80 -13.02 6.59
N ALA A 22 3.27 -12.05 5.83
CA ALA A 22 4.10 -11.19 4.99
C ALA A 22 5.14 -10.45 5.86
N GLN A 23 6.36 -10.30 5.35
CA GLN A 23 7.50 -9.65 6.02
C GLN A 23 7.08 -8.32 6.67
N ARG A 24 6.34 -7.48 5.96
CA ARG A 24 5.84 -6.20 6.47
C ARG A 24 4.93 -6.35 7.70
N THR A 25 4.14 -7.43 7.79
CA THR A 25 3.29 -7.70 8.96
C THR A 25 4.13 -8.11 10.16
N VAL A 26 5.17 -8.92 9.93
CA VAL A 26 6.12 -9.33 10.98
C VAL A 26 6.86 -8.12 11.55
N GLU A 27 7.33 -7.20 10.69
CA GLU A 27 7.97 -5.95 11.10
C GLU A 27 7.05 -5.07 11.95
N LEU A 28 5.77 -4.94 11.56
CA LEU A 28 4.78 -4.20 12.34
C LEU A 28 4.52 -4.85 13.71
N TYR A 29 4.45 -6.18 13.75
CA TYR A 29 4.30 -6.90 15.02
C TYR A 29 5.52 -6.72 15.91
N ALA A 30 6.74 -6.75 15.37
CA ALA A 30 7.95 -6.46 16.12
C ALA A 30 7.92 -5.06 16.75
N LEU A 31 7.52 -4.03 15.97
CA LEU A 31 7.37 -2.67 16.46
C LEU A 31 6.28 -2.55 17.55
N ASP A 32 5.17 -3.26 17.41
CA ASP A 32 4.09 -3.22 18.38
C ASP A 32 4.42 -3.96 19.67
N LEU A 33 5.15 -5.09 19.58
CA LEU A 33 5.66 -5.82 20.75
C LEU A 33 6.79 -5.07 21.46
N GLY A 34 7.64 -4.35 20.73
CA GLY A 34 8.60 -3.43 21.34
C GLY A 34 7.93 -2.35 22.20
N LYS A 35 6.77 -1.82 21.77
CA LYS A 35 5.97 -0.91 22.62
C LYS A 35 5.43 -1.61 23.86
N LEU A 36 4.98 -2.86 23.74
CA LEU A 36 4.50 -3.65 24.85
C LEU A 36 5.60 -3.81 25.92
N GLN A 37 6.82 -4.19 25.50
CA GLN A 37 7.99 -4.29 26.38
C GLN A 37 8.33 -2.96 27.02
N THR A 38 8.30 -1.85 26.27
CA THR A 38 8.53 -0.50 26.81
C THR A 38 7.55 -0.16 27.91
N PHE A 39 6.28 -0.47 27.73
CA PHE A 39 5.27 -0.24 28.76
C PHE A 39 5.45 -1.16 29.97
N ALA A 40 5.80 -2.42 29.77
CA ALA A 40 6.01 -3.41 30.82
C ALA A 40 7.24 -3.07 31.68
N THR A 41 8.30 -2.53 31.11
CA THR A 41 9.51 -2.10 31.83
C THR A 41 9.35 -0.73 32.53
N GLY A 42 8.19 -0.08 32.40
CA GLY A 42 7.98 1.26 32.98
C GLY A 42 8.79 2.37 32.31
N ALA A 43 9.50 2.07 31.22
CA ALA A 43 10.23 3.06 30.44
C ALA A 43 9.24 4.03 29.79
N ALA A 44 9.53 5.35 29.87
CA ALA A 44 8.69 6.35 29.22
C ALA A 44 8.72 6.16 27.70
N PRO A 45 7.57 6.20 26.99
CA PRO A 45 7.57 6.46 25.57
C PRO A 45 8.32 7.77 25.30
N ARG A 46 9.08 7.85 24.20
CA ARG A 46 9.89 9.03 23.87
C ARG A 46 9.11 10.33 24.11
N GLY A 47 9.55 11.12 25.09
CA GLY A 47 8.98 12.42 25.43
C GLY A 47 8.08 12.50 26.67
N GLY A 48 7.86 11.43 27.42
CA GLY A 48 7.12 11.43 28.68
C GLY A 48 8.01 11.11 29.90
N SER A 49 7.67 11.63 31.10
CA SER A 49 8.28 11.20 32.36
C SER A 49 7.93 9.71 32.59
N GLY A 50 8.91 8.88 32.89
CA GLY A 50 8.71 7.46 33.24
C GLY A 50 7.70 7.33 34.39
N THR A 51 6.85 6.32 34.34
CA THR A 51 5.78 6.15 35.34
C THR A 51 6.30 5.68 36.71
N GLY A 52 7.62 5.45 36.87
CA GLY A 52 8.22 4.92 38.09
C GLY A 52 7.63 3.57 38.56
N ALA A 53 6.81 2.94 37.72
CA ALA A 53 6.22 1.62 38.04
C ALA A 53 7.30 0.53 37.98
N PRO A 54 7.26 -0.48 38.87
CA PRO A 54 8.19 -1.60 38.81
C PRO A 54 8.05 -2.33 37.47
N ALA A 55 9.17 -2.87 36.98
CA ALA A 55 9.17 -3.70 35.76
C ALA A 55 8.26 -4.90 35.96
N LEU A 56 7.41 -5.17 34.98
CA LEU A 56 6.42 -6.24 34.98
C LEU A 56 6.77 -7.24 33.87
N ALA A 57 6.81 -8.54 34.21
CA ALA A 57 6.99 -9.57 33.20
C ALA A 57 5.79 -9.63 32.24
N LEU A 58 6.03 -9.91 30.95
CA LEU A 58 4.95 -9.94 29.94
C LEU A 58 3.86 -10.98 30.28
N CYS A 59 4.20 -12.06 30.96
CA CYS A 59 3.24 -13.07 31.43
C CYS A 59 2.36 -12.60 32.60
N GLU A 60 2.76 -11.56 33.32
CA GLU A 60 2.01 -11.02 34.47
C GLU A 60 1.13 -9.81 34.10
N VAL A 61 1.18 -9.40 32.85
CA VAL A 61 0.36 -8.29 32.33
C VAL A 61 -1.11 -8.63 32.45
N SER A 62 -1.88 -7.76 33.10
CA SER A 62 -3.34 -7.88 33.24
C SER A 62 -4.09 -6.96 32.30
N HIS A 63 -5.41 -7.17 32.14
CA HIS A 63 -6.28 -6.30 31.35
C HIS A 63 -6.28 -4.84 31.88
N HIS A 64 -6.02 -4.65 33.18
CA HIS A 64 -5.91 -3.31 33.79
C HIS A 64 -4.69 -2.55 33.27
N HIS A 65 -3.53 -3.23 33.18
CA HIS A 65 -2.33 -2.67 32.57
C HIS A 65 -2.57 -2.26 31.14
N ILE A 66 -3.20 -3.13 30.32
CA ILE A 66 -3.51 -2.83 28.93
C ILE A 66 -4.41 -1.59 28.81
N ARG A 67 -5.47 -1.47 29.61
CA ARG A 67 -6.35 -0.29 29.60
C ARG A 67 -5.60 1.00 29.97
N ARG A 68 -4.73 0.95 30.97
CA ARG A 68 -3.88 2.10 31.35
C ARG A 68 -2.96 2.51 30.21
N TRP A 69 -2.31 1.57 29.53
CA TRP A 69 -1.43 1.85 28.40
C TRP A 69 -2.17 2.41 27.19
N ILE A 70 -3.38 1.95 26.95
CA ILE A 70 -4.26 2.55 25.92
C ILE A 70 -4.55 4.03 26.26
N ALA A 71 -4.89 4.33 27.50
CA ALA A 71 -5.14 5.70 27.93
C ALA A 71 -3.91 6.59 27.70
N VAL A 72 -2.71 6.11 28.08
CA VAL A 72 -1.44 6.81 27.84
C VAL A 72 -1.18 7.01 26.33
N MET A 73 -1.40 5.99 25.50
CA MET A 73 -1.25 6.13 24.05
C MET A 73 -2.23 7.14 23.46
N HIS A 74 -3.46 7.14 23.95
CA HIS A 74 -4.51 8.03 23.44
C HIS A 74 -4.29 9.48 23.87
N SER A 75 -3.93 9.73 25.12
CA SER A 75 -3.56 11.07 25.62
C SER A 75 -2.29 11.60 24.94
N GLY A 76 -1.37 10.73 24.56
CA GLY A 76 -0.20 11.06 23.74
C GLY A 76 -0.51 11.29 22.25
N GLY A 77 -1.81 11.45 21.88
CA GLY A 77 -2.23 11.81 20.52
C GLY A 77 -2.34 10.66 19.53
N ARG A 78 -2.21 9.39 19.95
CA ARG A 78 -2.37 8.26 19.06
C ARG A 78 -3.84 8.02 18.72
N SER A 79 -4.15 7.91 17.43
CA SER A 79 -5.53 7.68 16.97
C SER A 79 -6.08 6.35 17.45
N GLY A 80 -7.39 6.26 17.69
CA GLY A 80 -8.08 5.01 18.05
C GLY A 80 -7.83 3.89 17.04
N ARG A 81 -7.74 4.20 15.73
CA ARG A 81 -7.39 3.23 14.68
C ARG A 81 -5.95 2.70 14.85
N GLY A 82 -5.00 3.58 15.18
CA GLY A 82 -3.60 3.19 15.44
C GLY A 82 -3.49 2.30 16.67
N ILE A 83 -4.25 2.59 17.74
CA ILE A 83 -4.33 1.76 18.93
C ILE A 83 -4.98 0.40 18.64
N ALA A 84 -6.03 0.35 17.82
CA ALA A 84 -6.67 -0.90 17.41
C ALA A 84 -5.70 -1.85 16.68
N LEU A 85 -4.82 -1.32 15.82
CA LEU A 85 -3.78 -2.08 15.14
C LEU A 85 -2.77 -2.67 16.13
N ILE A 86 -2.28 -1.87 17.09
CA ILE A 86 -1.36 -2.31 18.14
C ILE A 86 -2.01 -3.43 18.97
N LEU A 87 -3.24 -3.25 19.40
CA LEU A 87 -3.98 -4.26 20.16
C LEU A 87 -4.18 -5.56 19.37
N SER A 88 -4.30 -5.49 18.06
CA SER A 88 -4.36 -6.68 17.21
C SER A 88 -3.05 -7.49 17.28
N GLY A 89 -1.90 -6.83 17.22
CA GLY A 89 -0.58 -7.47 17.39
C GLY A 89 -0.41 -8.07 18.78
N TRP A 90 -0.72 -7.30 19.83
CA TRP A 90 -0.64 -7.77 21.21
C TRP A 90 -1.58 -8.94 21.48
N ARG A 91 -2.82 -8.89 20.97
CA ARG A 91 -3.79 -9.98 21.11
C ARG A 91 -3.27 -11.28 20.52
N GLY A 92 -2.64 -11.20 19.33
CA GLY A 92 -2.03 -12.36 18.68
C GLY A 92 -0.89 -12.98 19.50
N PHE A 93 -0.05 -12.15 20.10
CA PHE A 93 1.03 -12.59 21.00
C PHE A 93 0.49 -13.30 22.25
N TYR A 94 -0.48 -12.71 22.93
CA TYR A 94 -1.08 -13.31 24.12
C TYR A 94 -1.90 -14.59 23.81
N VAL A 95 -2.52 -14.70 22.64
CA VAL A 95 -3.10 -15.97 22.18
C VAL A 95 -2.01 -17.04 22.04
N TRP A 96 -0.85 -16.68 21.51
CA TRP A 96 0.26 -17.61 21.38
C TRP A 96 0.83 -18.00 22.74
N LEU A 97 1.02 -17.07 23.68
CA LEU A 97 1.45 -17.38 25.06
C LEU A 97 0.48 -18.35 25.77
N GLY A 98 -0.83 -18.16 25.59
CA GLY A 98 -1.84 -19.07 26.13
C GLY A 98 -1.72 -20.49 25.53
N ARG A 99 -1.44 -20.60 24.22
CA ARG A 99 -1.19 -21.90 23.58
C ARG A 99 0.09 -22.58 24.05
N GLN A 100 1.08 -21.81 24.52
CA GLN A 100 2.30 -22.34 25.14
C GLN A 100 2.10 -22.66 26.62
N GLY A 101 0.91 -22.49 27.19
CA GLY A 101 0.64 -22.72 28.61
C GLY A 101 1.31 -21.72 29.57
N LEU A 102 1.81 -20.58 29.05
CA LEU A 102 2.55 -19.58 29.86
C LEU A 102 1.63 -18.59 30.59
N ILE A 103 0.38 -18.47 30.15
CA ILE A 103 -0.65 -17.65 30.77
C ILE A 103 -2.00 -18.37 30.78
N ALA A 104 -2.81 -18.10 31.80
CA ALA A 104 -4.16 -18.67 31.91
C ALA A 104 -5.21 -17.95 31.08
N SER A 105 -5.05 -16.64 30.85
CA SER A 105 -6.01 -15.82 30.11
C SER A 105 -5.32 -14.71 29.31
N ASN A 106 -5.94 -14.31 28.20
CA ASN A 106 -5.40 -13.25 27.32
C ASN A 106 -5.83 -11.87 27.86
N PRO A 107 -4.92 -11.03 28.37
CA PRO A 107 -5.25 -9.74 28.96
C PRO A 107 -5.77 -8.70 27.93
N VAL A 108 -5.65 -8.99 26.64
CA VAL A 108 -6.08 -8.08 25.55
C VAL A 108 -7.43 -8.50 24.96
N GLN A 109 -7.97 -9.68 25.36
CA GLN A 109 -9.13 -10.29 24.70
C GLN A 109 -10.32 -9.34 24.56
N ASP A 110 -10.75 -8.73 25.66
CA ASP A 110 -11.96 -7.89 25.71
C ASP A 110 -11.67 -6.39 25.73
N VAL A 111 -10.41 -6.02 25.48
CA VAL A 111 -10.00 -4.62 25.49
C VAL A 111 -10.22 -4.02 24.09
N ARG A 112 -10.95 -2.91 24.04
CA ARG A 112 -11.26 -2.16 22.81
C ARG A 112 -10.48 -0.87 22.75
N ALA A 113 -10.07 -0.49 21.53
CA ALA A 113 -9.51 0.82 21.28
C ALA A 113 -10.60 1.91 21.39
N PRO A 114 -10.21 3.18 21.68
CA PRO A 114 -11.13 4.30 21.60
C PRO A 114 -11.82 4.37 20.25
N LYS A 115 -13.11 4.72 20.23
CA LYS A 115 -13.87 4.85 18.99
C LYS A 115 -13.23 5.96 18.14
N ALA A 116 -12.81 5.60 16.93
CA ALA A 116 -12.42 6.60 15.95
C ALA A 116 -13.66 6.95 15.10
N PRO A 117 -13.83 8.22 14.71
CA PRO A 117 -14.82 8.56 13.70
C PRO A 117 -14.52 7.71 12.46
N LYS A 118 -15.53 7.05 11.93
CA LYS A 118 -15.43 6.37 10.63
C LYS A 118 -15.67 7.45 9.57
N PRO A 119 -14.65 8.03 8.94
CA PRO A 119 -14.90 8.79 7.75
C PRO A 119 -15.51 7.82 6.75
N LEU A 120 -16.69 8.15 6.24
CA LEU A 120 -17.26 7.43 5.10
C LEU A 120 -16.20 7.48 4.00
N PRO A 121 -15.81 6.34 3.41
CA PRO A 121 -14.93 6.34 2.25
C PRO A 121 -15.71 7.07 1.14
N LYS A 122 -15.38 8.33 0.93
CA LYS A 122 -15.97 9.10 -0.17
C LYS A 122 -15.22 8.71 -1.43
N ALA A 123 -15.85 7.89 -2.28
CA ALA A 123 -15.46 7.85 -3.67
C ALA A 123 -15.61 9.28 -4.23
N MET A 124 -14.72 9.71 -5.10
CA MET A 124 -14.91 10.94 -5.85
C MET A 124 -16.08 10.75 -6.80
N GLY A 125 -16.83 11.81 -7.09
CA GLY A 125 -17.77 11.83 -8.21
C GLY A 125 -17.03 11.53 -9.52
N VAL A 126 -17.77 11.11 -10.55
CA VAL A 126 -17.16 10.82 -11.86
C VAL A 126 -16.46 12.05 -12.40
N ASP A 127 -17.14 13.21 -12.38
CA ASP A 127 -16.62 14.48 -12.90
C ASP A 127 -15.39 14.94 -12.13
N ASP A 128 -15.41 14.87 -10.79
CA ASP A 128 -14.26 15.22 -9.94
C ASP A 128 -13.05 14.32 -10.23
N ALA A 129 -13.28 13.03 -10.41
CA ALA A 129 -12.21 12.06 -10.68
C ALA A 129 -11.61 12.28 -12.08
N VAL A 130 -12.44 12.58 -13.08
CA VAL A 130 -12.00 12.92 -14.44
C VAL A 130 -11.26 14.24 -14.45
N GLN A 131 -11.78 15.27 -13.77
CA GLN A 131 -11.12 16.57 -13.65
C GLN A 131 -9.76 16.44 -12.96
N PHE A 132 -9.68 15.68 -11.87
CA PHE A 132 -8.40 15.39 -11.18
C PHE A 132 -7.40 14.65 -12.07
N ALA A 133 -7.85 13.69 -12.88
CA ALA A 133 -6.99 12.97 -13.82
C ALA A 133 -6.50 13.87 -14.96
N ASN A 134 -7.33 14.79 -15.44
CA ASN A 134 -7.00 15.75 -16.51
C ASN A 134 -6.20 16.97 -16.02
N PHE A 135 -6.14 17.21 -14.70
CA PHE A 135 -5.39 18.33 -14.14
C PHE A 135 -3.92 18.26 -14.59
N GLN A 136 -3.36 19.39 -14.97
CA GLN A 136 -1.94 19.53 -15.33
C GLN A 136 -1.24 20.41 -14.30
N SER A 137 -0.17 19.87 -13.72
CA SER A 137 0.64 20.58 -12.73
C SER A 137 1.76 21.36 -13.41
N GLU A 138 2.08 22.55 -12.89
CA GLU A 138 3.21 23.36 -13.32
C GLU A 138 4.56 22.91 -12.71
N ASP A 139 4.62 21.78 -12.02
CA ASP A 139 5.83 21.23 -11.37
C ASP A 139 6.95 20.84 -12.39
N GLY A 140 6.71 21.04 -13.69
CA GLY A 140 7.61 20.69 -14.79
C GLY A 140 7.21 19.38 -15.49
N ALA A 141 7.50 19.31 -16.79
CA ALA A 141 7.02 18.25 -17.69
C ALA A 141 7.33 16.84 -17.21
N TRP A 142 8.51 16.61 -16.63
CA TRP A 142 8.93 15.30 -16.12
C TRP A 142 8.07 14.82 -14.95
N PHE A 143 7.81 15.70 -13.97
CA PHE A 143 6.97 15.35 -12.81
C PHE A 143 5.52 15.17 -13.24
N GLU A 144 5.02 16.06 -14.10
CA GLU A 144 3.65 15.98 -14.58
C GLU A 144 3.39 14.70 -15.37
N ALA A 145 4.27 14.34 -16.32
CA ALA A 145 4.11 13.11 -17.09
C ALA A 145 4.09 11.86 -16.20
N ARG A 146 4.98 11.82 -15.19
CA ARG A 146 5.01 10.71 -14.22
C ARG A 146 3.73 10.63 -13.39
N ASP A 147 3.35 11.77 -12.80
CA ASP A 147 2.25 11.82 -11.85
C ASP A 147 0.90 11.62 -12.56
N ALA A 148 0.73 12.11 -13.80
CA ALA A 148 -0.42 11.82 -14.64
C ALA A 148 -0.52 10.30 -14.93
N ALA A 149 0.57 9.65 -15.30
CA ALA A 149 0.58 8.20 -15.54
C ALA A 149 0.22 7.40 -14.26
N MET A 150 0.70 7.84 -13.08
CA MET A 150 0.31 7.22 -11.81
C MET A 150 -1.18 7.39 -11.50
N VAL A 151 -1.74 8.59 -11.72
CA VAL A 151 -3.17 8.87 -11.50
C VAL A 151 -4.02 8.01 -12.42
N GLU A 152 -3.68 7.96 -13.71
CA GLU A 152 -4.41 7.18 -14.71
C GLU A 152 -4.42 5.68 -14.38
N LEU A 153 -3.31 5.11 -13.92
CA LEU A 153 -3.27 3.71 -13.52
C LEU A 153 -4.03 3.43 -12.21
N LEU A 154 -3.99 4.35 -11.25
CA LEU A 154 -4.73 4.19 -9.99
C LEU A 154 -6.24 4.33 -10.19
N TYR A 155 -6.67 5.29 -11.01
CA TYR A 155 -8.07 5.55 -11.29
C TYR A 155 -8.58 4.73 -12.49
N GLY A 156 -7.84 4.69 -13.61
CA GLY A 156 -8.27 4.02 -14.83
C GLY A 156 -8.17 2.50 -14.76
N SER A 157 -7.21 1.93 -14.04
CA SER A 157 -7.02 0.47 -13.91
C SER A 157 -7.24 -0.04 -12.48
N GLY A 158 -7.53 0.84 -11.54
CA GLY A 158 -7.81 0.48 -10.14
C GLY A 158 -6.67 -0.23 -9.42
N LEU A 159 -5.41 0.04 -9.77
CA LEU A 159 -4.25 -0.60 -9.13
C LEU A 159 -4.13 -0.22 -7.65
N ARG A 160 -3.63 -1.15 -6.83
CA ARG A 160 -3.18 -0.81 -5.48
C ARG A 160 -1.86 -0.04 -5.55
N VAL A 161 -1.61 0.88 -4.60
CA VAL A 161 -0.34 1.63 -4.58
C VAL A 161 0.89 0.73 -4.54
N GLY A 162 0.82 -0.40 -3.84
CA GLY A 162 1.91 -1.39 -3.81
C GLY A 162 2.13 -2.09 -5.16
N GLU A 163 1.06 -2.33 -5.91
CA GLU A 163 1.12 -2.86 -7.28
C GLU A 163 1.72 -1.82 -8.23
N LEU A 164 1.26 -0.57 -8.15
CA LEU A 164 1.77 0.54 -8.95
C LEU A 164 3.28 0.73 -8.80
N VAL A 165 3.78 0.83 -7.55
CA VAL A 165 5.22 1.02 -7.30
C VAL A 165 6.05 -0.23 -7.61
N GLY A 166 5.40 -1.40 -7.66
CA GLY A 166 6.01 -2.67 -8.04
C GLY A 166 6.16 -2.88 -9.54
N LEU A 167 5.61 -1.99 -10.39
CA LEU A 167 5.71 -2.12 -11.84
C LEU A 167 7.14 -1.88 -12.32
N ASP A 168 7.55 -2.70 -13.26
CA ASP A 168 8.78 -2.57 -14.04
C ASP A 168 8.46 -2.12 -15.48
N VAL A 169 9.44 -1.57 -16.17
CA VAL A 169 9.30 -1.15 -17.59
C VAL A 169 9.12 -2.35 -18.50
N GLN A 170 9.77 -3.47 -18.15
CA GLN A 170 9.76 -4.70 -18.94
C GLN A 170 9.52 -5.92 -18.04
N PRO A 171 8.98 -7.02 -18.59
CA PRO A 171 8.90 -8.28 -17.87
C PRO A 171 10.31 -8.81 -17.54
N GLY A 172 10.43 -9.48 -16.39
CA GLY A 172 11.69 -10.10 -15.97
C GLY A 172 11.46 -11.13 -14.86
N PRO A 173 12.48 -11.96 -14.54
CA PRO A 173 12.35 -13.00 -13.51
C PRO A 173 12.00 -12.45 -12.12
N LEU A 174 12.48 -11.26 -11.80
CA LEU A 174 12.27 -10.58 -10.53
C LEU A 174 11.14 -9.53 -10.58
N ALA A 175 10.52 -9.30 -11.75
CA ALA A 175 9.48 -8.31 -11.92
C ALA A 175 8.23 -8.66 -11.12
N LYS A 176 7.82 -7.77 -10.23
CA LYS A 176 6.55 -7.88 -9.49
C LYS A 176 5.34 -7.53 -10.34
N GLY A 177 5.56 -6.81 -11.44
CA GLY A 177 4.56 -6.46 -12.43
C GLY A 177 5.18 -5.65 -13.55
N TRP A 178 4.49 -5.57 -14.68
CA TRP A 178 4.88 -4.76 -15.85
C TRP A 178 3.63 -4.36 -16.64
N ILE A 179 3.81 -3.48 -17.60
CA ILE A 179 2.72 -3.09 -18.51
C ILE A 179 3.07 -3.54 -19.91
N ASP A 180 2.16 -4.29 -20.51
CA ASP A 180 2.17 -4.57 -21.93
C ASP A 180 1.39 -3.47 -22.64
N LEU A 181 2.11 -2.59 -23.35
CA LEU A 181 1.52 -1.47 -24.07
C LEU A 181 0.78 -1.92 -25.35
N GLN A 182 1.17 -3.06 -25.95
CA GLN A 182 0.54 -3.57 -27.18
C GLN A 182 -0.79 -4.24 -26.86
N GLU A 183 -0.81 -5.08 -25.83
CA GLU A 183 -2.01 -5.75 -25.35
C GLU A 183 -2.87 -4.87 -24.43
N ALA A 184 -2.43 -3.65 -24.14
CA ALA A 184 -3.09 -2.72 -23.20
C ALA A 184 -3.39 -3.36 -21.84
N GLN A 185 -2.42 -4.07 -21.25
CA GLN A 185 -2.57 -4.85 -20.02
C GLN A 185 -1.51 -4.49 -18.99
N ALA A 186 -1.91 -4.39 -17.73
CA ALA A 186 -1.02 -4.35 -16.57
C ALA A 186 -1.01 -5.72 -15.89
N HIS A 187 0.14 -6.38 -15.87
CA HIS A 187 0.36 -7.61 -15.14
C HIS A 187 0.87 -7.28 -13.74
N VAL A 188 0.13 -7.66 -12.71
CA VAL A 188 0.45 -7.30 -11.32
C VAL A 188 0.44 -8.50 -10.39
N LEU A 189 1.26 -8.43 -9.35
CA LEU A 189 1.31 -9.43 -8.30
C LEU A 189 0.42 -8.98 -7.14
N GLY A 190 -0.70 -9.66 -6.96
CA GLY A 190 -1.65 -9.37 -5.90
C GLY A 190 -1.28 -10.01 -4.54
N LYS A 191 -2.19 -9.91 -3.59
CA LYS A 191 -2.06 -10.56 -2.27
C LYS A 191 -1.95 -12.08 -2.43
N GLY A 192 -1.01 -12.70 -1.69
CA GLY A 192 -0.77 -14.15 -1.77
C GLY A 192 0.03 -14.58 -3.00
N ALA A 193 0.83 -13.69 -3.59
CA ALA A 193 1.66 -13.93 -4.78
C ALA A 193 0.88 -14.40 -6.02
N LYS A 194 -0.42 -14.13 -6.10
CA LYS A 194 -1.23 -14.43 -7.28
C LYS A 194 -1.08 -13.33 -8.31
N ARG A 195 -0.67 -13.70 -9.53
CA ARG A 195 -0.62 -12.76 -10.68
C ARG A 195 -2.03 -12.57 -11.23
N ARG A 196 -2.32 -11.36 -11.70
CA ARG A 196 -3.51 -11.05 -12.49
C ARG A 196 -3.19 -9.99 -13.52
N SER A 197 -3.96 -10.00 -14.62
CA SER A 197 -3.94 -8.94 -15.63
C SER A 197 -5.10 -7.98 -15.40
N VAL A 198 -4.86 -6.70 -15.63
CA VAL A 198 -5.84 -5.63 -15.52
C VAL A 198 -5.79 -4.80 -16.80
N PRO A 199 -6.93 -4.46 -17.42
CA PRO A 199 -6.94 -3.63 -18.61
C PRO A 199 -6.41 -2.23 -18.32
N VAL A 200 -5.71 -1.64 -19.29
CA VAL A 200 -5.16 -0.30 -19.26
C VAL A 200 -5.87 0.55 -20.30
N GLY A 201 -6.65 1.52 -19.86
CA GLY A 201 -7.43 2.37 -20.76
C GLY A 201 -6.55 3.29 -21.63
N SER A 202 -7.10 3.77 -22.73
CA SER A 202 -6.41 4.63 -23.71
C SER A 202 -5.78 5.89 -23.09
N ALA A 203 -6.42 6.49 -22.10
CA ALA A 203 -5.88 7.65 -21.38
C ALA A 203 -4.60 7.28 -20.60
N ALA A 204 -4.60 6.13 -19.92
CA ALA A 204 -3.43 5.64 -19.20
C ALA A 204 -2.29 5.26 -20.15
N LEU A 205 -2.59 4.64 -21.29
CA LEU A 205 -1.58 4.34 -22.31
C LEU A 205 -0.90 5.61 -22.84
N ARG A 206 -1.67 6.66 -23.18
CA ARG A 206 -1.09 7.94 -23.62
C ARG A 206 -0.22 8.58 -22.54
N ALA A 207 -0.65 8.56 -21.29
CA ALA A 207 0.12 9.09 -20.18
C ALA A 207 1.41 8.28 -19.95
N LEU A 208 1.35 6.96 -20.07
CA LEU A 208 2.52 6.07 -19.98
C LEU A 208 3.54 6.30 -21.08
N VAL A 209 3.10 6.43 -22.33
CA VAL A 209 4.00 6.72 -23.47
C VAL A 209 4.73 8.04 -23.23
N ARG A 210 4.02 9.10 -22.80
CA ARG A 210 4.64 10.39 -22.45
C ARG A 210 5.62 10.25 -21.29
N TRP A 211 5.27 9.50 -20.25
CA TRP A 211 6.16 9.26 -19.13
C TRP A 211 7.41 8.50 -19.54
N LEU A 212 7.30 7.44 -20.31
CA LEU A 212 8.43 6.63 -20.77
C LEU A 212 9.41 7.43 -21.62
N ALA A 213 8.93 8.36 -22.45
CA ALA A 213 9.77 9.25 -23.24
C ALA A 213 10.61 10.21 -22.37
N LEU A 214 10.09 10.65 -21.22
CA LEU A 214 10.76 11.59 -20.32
C LEU A 214 11.51 10.91 -19.16
N ARG A 215 11.21 9.66 -18.88
CA ARG A 215 11.70 8.95 -17.70
C ARG A 215 13.23 8.89 -17.62
N ALA A 216 13.91 8.77 -18.75
CA ALA A 216 15.37 8.64 -18.82
C ALA A 216 16.12 9.95 -18.49
N THR A 217 15.43 11.10 -18.54
CA THR A 217 16.02 12.43 -18.35
C THR A 217 15.43 13.16 -17.13
N PRO A 218 15.79 12.77 -15.89
CA PRO A 218 15.30 13.45 -14.69
C PRO A 218 15.73 14.94 -14.66
N PRO A 219 14.92 15.85 -14.10
CA PRO A 219 15.23 17.26 -14.03
C PRO A 219 16.51 17.52 -13.24
N GLY A 220 17.39 18.38 -13.77
CA GLY A 220 18.68 18.75 -13.18
C GLY A 220 19.84 17.84 -13.57
N GLN A 221 19.65 16.90 -14.49
CA GLN A 221 20.74 16.19 -15.15
C GLN A 221 20.98 16.82 -16.55
N PRO A 222 22.20 17.25 -16.88
CA PRO A 222 22.50 17.74 -18.23
C PRO A 222 22.27 16.59 -19.24
N PRO A 223 21.79 16.88 -20.45
CA PRO A 223 21.71 15.88 -21.50
C PRO A 223 23.12 15.35 -21.78
N SER A 224 23.27 14.04 -21.92
CA SER A 224 24.53 13.43 -22.34
C SER A 224 24.85 13.92 -23.74
N ALA A 225 26.03 14.52 -23.95
CA ALA A 225 26.43 15.16 -25.19
C ALA A 225 26.57 14.18 -26.38
N ASP A 226 26.53 12.89 -26.14
CA ASP A 226 26.81 11.81 -27.09
C ASP A 226 25.71 10.76 -27.25
N GLY A 227 24.48 11.04 -26.76
CA GLY A 227 23.34 10.12 -26.96
C GLY A 227 23.45 8.79 -26.20
N SER A 228 24.52 8.57 -25.45
CA SER A 228 24.65 7.42 -24.55
C SER A 228 23.98 7.70 -23.20
N ALA A 229 23.26 6.75 -22.65
CA ALA A 229 22.71 6.86 -21.31
C ALA A 229 23.86 7.11 -20.31
N PRO A 230 23.74 8.08 -19.36
CA PRO A 230 24.83 8.40 -18.45
C PRO A 230 25.26 7.16 -17.68
N ALA A 231 26.56 6.81 -17.80
CA ALA A 231 27.17 5.73 -17.03
C ALA A 231 27.10 6.08 -15.54
N ARG A 232 26.25 5.38 -14.80
CA ARG A 232 26.14 5.49 -13.34
C ARG A 232 27.23 4.64 -12.70
N PRO A 233 27.86 5.12 -11.58
CA PRO A 233 28.84 4.33 -10.87
C PRO A 233 28.22 3.00 -10.41
N ALA A 234 28.92 1.92 -10.68
CA ALA A 234 28.55 0.56 -10.32
C ALA A 234 28.61 0.37 -8.79
N SER A 235 27.49 0.58 -8.13
CA SER A 235 27.24 0.02 -6.82
C SER A 235 26.14 -1.03 -6.96
N THR A 236 26.55 -2.25 -6.73
CA THR A 236 25.83 -3.50 -6.89
C THR A 236 24.49 -3.52 -6.15
N ASP A 237 23.47 -4.08 -6.78
CA ASP A 237 22.13 -4.46 -6.28
C ASP A 237 21.03 -3.37 -6.23
N VAL A 238 21.28 -2.18 -5.69
CA VAL A 238 20.27 -1.09 -5.68
C VAL A 238 20.12 -0.45 -7.08
N SER A 239 21.15 -0.50 -7.90
CA SER A 239 21.17 0.08 -9.26
C SER A 239 20.32 -0.70 -10.27
N GLN A 240 20.26 -2.02 -10.18
CA GLN A 240 19.48 -2.84 -11.13
C GLN A 240 17.97 -2.66 -10.94
N THR A 241 17.51 -2.64 -9.69
CA THR A 241 16.07 -2.40 -9.39
C THR A 241 15.63 -0.98 -9.73
N ALA A 242 16.53 -0.02 -9.76
CA ALA A 242 16.22 1.36 -10.15
C ALA A 242 16.06 1.50 -11.68
N GLN A 243 16.86 0.78 -12.47
CA GLN A 243 16.78 0.80 -13.94
C GLN A 243 15.51 0.13 -14.46
N THR A 244 15.03 -0.92 -13.80
CA THR A 244 13.82 -1.66 -14.19
C THR A 244 12.53 -0.98 -13.75
N ALA A 245 12.54 -0.20 -12.66
CA ALA A 245 11.33 0.40 -12.10
C ALA A 245 10.60 1.31 -13.09
N LEU A 246 9.31 1.10 -13.32
CA LEU A 246 8.50 1.97 -14.17
C LEU A 246 8.43 3.39 -13.61
N PHE A 247 8.17 3.55 -12.31
CA PHE A 247 8.09 4.85 -11.65
C PHE A 247 9.29 5.12 -10.76
N THR A 248 10.01 6.18 -11.08
CA THR A 248 11.23 6.59 -10.38
C THR A 248 11.12 7.99 -9.80
N GLY A 249 11.93 8.27 -8.77
CA GLY A 249 12.17 9.60 -8.25
C GLY A 249 13.28 10.33 -9.01
N ARG A 250 13.56 11.60 -8.63
CA ARG A 250 14.66 12.40 -9.23
C ARG A 250 16.02 11.70 -9.20
N LYS A 251 16.29 10.92 -8.18
CA LYS A 251 17.54 10.16 -8.03
C LYS A 251 17.54 8.85 -8.83
N GLY A 252 16.51 8.61 -9.66
CA GLY A 252 16.35 7.38 -10.44
C GLY A 252 15.99 6.14 -9.61
N THR A 253 15.77 6.25 -8.31
CA THR A 253 15.35 5.14 -7.46
C THR A 253 13.84 4.89 -7.60
N ARG A 254 13.42 3.62 -7.45
CA ARG A 254 12.00 3.24 -7.43
C ARG A 254 11.22 4.08 -6.42
N LEU A 255 10.04 4.57 -6.81
CA LEU A 255 9.16 5.28 -5.89
C LEU A 255 8.64 4.37 -4.77
N SER A 256 8.55 4.93 -3.57
CA SER A 256 7.84 4.31 -2.46
C SER A 256 6.33 4.63 -2.51
N ALA A 257 5.51 3.79 -1.86
CA ALA A 257 4.09 4.08 -1.67
C ALA A 257 3.84 5.43 -0.96
N GLN A 258 4.74 5.79 -0.03
CA GLN A 258 4.69 7.08 0.66
C GLN A 258 4.93 8.25 -0.29
N SER A 259 5.90 8.12 -1.19
CA SER A 259 6.17 9.16 -2.21
C SER A 259 4.98 9.35 -3.15
N VAL A 260 4.34 8.27 -3.60
CA VAL A 260 3.10 8.35 -4.41
C VAL A 260 2.01 9.09 -3.65
N TRP A 261 1.81 8.75 -2.36
CA TRP A 261 0.82 9.40 -1.51
C TRP A 261 1.07 10.92 -1.38
N GLN A 262 2.32 11.32 -1.13
CA GLN A 262 2.71 12.74 -1.03
C GLN A 262 2.48 13.48 -2.36
N ARG A 263 2.81 12.86 -3.50
CA ARG A 263 2.58 13.45 -4.82
C ARG A 263 1.09 13.63 -5.13
N LEU A 264 0.24 12.66 -4.80
CA LEU A 264 -1.21 12.78 -4.95
C LEU A 264 -1.79 13.88 -4.05
N GLN A 265 -1.32 13.99 -2.82
CA GLN A 265 -1.74 15.09 -1.94
C GLN A 265 -1.37 16.46 -2.49
N ARG A 266 -0.11 16.63 -2.96
CA ARG A 266 0.32 17.87 -3.59
C ARG A 266 -0.53 18.20 -4.81
N ARG A 267 -0.76 17.22 -5.71
CA ARG A 267 -1.63 17.38 -6.87
C ARG A 267 -3.06 17.77 -6.45
N SER A 268 -3.59 17.18 -5.40
CA SER A 268 -4.90 17.48 -4.82
C SER A 268 -5.01 18.93 -4.35
N GLN A 269 -3.96 19.44 -3.68
CA GLN A 269 -3.89 20.83 -3.26
C GLN A 269 -3.87 21.79 -4.45
N LEU A 270 -3.05 21.51 -5.47
CA LEU A 270 -2.94 22.34 -6.68
C LEU A 270 -4.22 22.31 -7.53
N ALA A 271 -4.90 21.16 -7.59
CA ALA A 271 -6.17 20.99 -8.28
C ALA A 271 -7.38 21.49 -7.48
N HIS A 272 -7.18 22.04 -6.28
CA HIS A 272 -8.24 22.53 -5.39
C HIS A 272 -9.38 21.54 -5.16
N THR A 273 -9.05 20.25 -4.99
CA THR A 273 -10.07 19.23 -4.75
C THR A 273 -10.73 19.42 -3.38
N SER A 274 -12.00 19.06 -3.25
CA SER A 274 -12.80 19.22 -2.02
C SER A 274 -12.25 18.40 -0.82
N ALA A 275 -11.44 17.39 -1.08
CA ALA A 275 -10.79 16.56 -0.06
C ALA A 275 -9.43 16.06 -0.56
N PRO A 276 -8.45 15.80 0.34
CA PRO A 276 -7.15 15.25 -0.06
C PRO A 276 -7.29 13.90 -0.77
N VAL A 277 -6.82 13.82 -2.02
CA VAL A 277 -6.88 12.60 -2.82
C VAL A 277 -5.73 11.66 -2.43
N HIS A 278 -6.04 10.38 -2.32
CA HIS A 278 -5.06 9.35 -1.99
C HIS A 278 -5.29 8.05 -2.80
N PRO A 279 -4.31 7.15 -2.92
CA PRO A 279 -4.39 6.00 -3.83
C PRO A 279 -5.64 5.12 -3.61
N HIS A 280 -6.03 4.88 -2.37
CA HIS A 280 -7.22 4.08 -2.08
C HIS A 280 -8.53 4.76 -2.49
N MET A 281 -8.57 6.10 -2.45
CA MET A 281 -9.74 6.86 -2.92
C MET A 281 -9.90 6.70 -4.44
N LEU A 282 -8.83 6.86 -5.23
CA LEU A 282 -8.85 6.67 -6.68
C LEU A 282 -9.30 5.26 -7.07
N ARG A 283 -8.73 4.25 -6.41
CA ARG A 283 -9.14 2.85 -6.62
C ARG A 283 -10.60 2.60 -6.21
N HIS A 284 -11.07 3.22 -5.12
CA HIS A 284 -12.46 3.11 -4.70
C HIS A 284 -13.42 3.77 -5.69
N SER A 285 -13.03 4.95 -6.23
CA SER A 285 -13.75 5.62 -7.29
C SER A 285 -13.82 4.76 -8.56
N PHE A 286 -12.71 4.16 -8.98
CA PHE A 286 -12.69 3.17 -10.07
C PHE A 286 -13.74 2.07 -9.84
N ALA A 287 -13.69 1.41 -8.66
CA ALA A 287 -14.61 0.33 -8.34
C ALA A 287 -16.08 0.76 -8.38
N SER A 288 -16.39 1.94 -7.80
CA SER A 288 -17.74 2.48 -7.76
C SER A 288 -18.26 2.86 -9.15
N HIS A 289 -17.42 3.50 -9.97
CA HIS A 289 -17.82 3.95 -11.31
C HIS A 289 -18.01 2.79 -12.29
N VAL A 290 -17.12 1.80 -12.27
CA VAL A 290 -17.28 0.59 -13.09
C VAL A 290 -18.53 -0.19 -12.65
N LEU A 291 -18.76 -0.33 -11.34
CA LEU A 291 -19.95 -1.02 -10.83
C LEU A 291 -21.26 -0.30 -11.22
N GLN A 292 -21.29 1.03 -11.11
CA GLN A 292 -22.48 1.83 -11.51
C GLN A 292 -22.79 1.71 -12.99
N SER A 293 -21.76 1.63 -13.83
CA SER A 293 -21.93 1.59 -15.28
C SER A 293 -22.14 0.19 -15.85
N SER A 294 -21.51 -0.84 -15.26
CA SER A 294 -21.59 -2.23 -15.78
C SER A 294 -22.69 -3.05 -15.13
N SER A 295 -23.12 -2.69 -13.91
CA SER A 295 -23.98 -3.53 -13.04
C SER A 295 -23.40 -4.94 -12.77
N ASP A 296 -22.14 -5.19 -13.17
CA ASP A 296 -21.46 -6.48 -13.01
C ASP A 296 -20.54 -6.46 -11.78
N LEU A 297 -21.12 -6.79 -10.63
CA LEU A 297 -20.38 -6.87 -9.37
C LEU A 297 -19.26 -7.90 -9.42
N ARG A 298 -19.44 -9.01 -10.15
CA ARG A 298 -18.47 -10.08 -10.23
C ARG A 298 -17.25 -9.66 -11.05
N GLY A 299 -17.46 -9.07 -12.22
CA GLY A 299 -16.37 -8.53 -13.04
C GLY A 299 -15.56 -7.45 -12.30
N VAL A 300 -16.24 -6.55 -11.57
CA VAL A 300 -15.55 -5.54 -10.74
C VAL A 300 -14.71 -6.19 -9.62
N GLN A 301 -15.22 -7.22 -8.94
CA GLN A 301 -14.48 -7.94 -7.90
C GLN A 301 -13.24 -8.64 -8.46
N GLU A 302 -13.35 -9.23 -9.64
CA GLU A 302 -12.25 -9.89 -10.34
C GLU A 302 -11.17 -8.88 -10.77
N LEU A 303 -11.56 -7.75 -11.39
CA LEU A 303 -10.65 -6.65 -11.74
C LEU A 303 -9.88 -6.12 -10.51
N LEU A 304 -10.57 -6.01 -9.38
CA LEU A 304 -9.95 -5.56 -8.14
C LEU A 304 -9.11 -6.63 -7.44
N GLY A 305 -9.25 -7.91 -7.79
CA GLY A 305 -8.55 -9.03 -7.13
C GLY A 305 -8.91 -9.12 -5.64
N HIS A 306 -10.20 -9.16 -5.32
CA HIS A 306 -10.69 -9.39 -3.96
C HIS A 306 -10.66 -10.89 -3.66
N ALA A 307 -9.93 -11.28 -2.59
CA ALA A 307 -9.54 -12.66 -2.27
C ALA A 307 -10.67 -13.57 -1.72
N ASN A 308 -11.92 -13.15 -1.70
CA ASN A 308 -13.00 -13.88 -1.02
C ASN A 308 -13.90 -14.70 -1.96
N ILE A 309 -13.42 -15.13 -3.11
CA ILE A 309 -14.07 -16.21 -3.87
C ILE A 309 -13.06 -17.34 -3.99
N SER A 310 -13.36 -18.42 -3.27
CA SER A 310 -12.62 -19.68 -3.34
C SER A 310 -12.83 -20.28 -4.73
N THR A 311 -11.92 -20.05 -5.63
CA THR A 311 -11.57 -21.01 -6.70
C THR A 311 -10.32 -20.50 -7.42
N THR A 312 -9.36 -21.37 -7.55
CA THR A 312 -8.19 -21.22 -8.42
C THR A 312 -8.70 -21.27 -9.86
N GLN A 313 -9.17 -20.16 -10.38
CA GLN A 313 -9.41 -20.02 -11.82
C GLN A 313 -8.12 -19.50 -12.45
N VAL A 314 -7.52 -20.33 -13.27
CA VAL A 314 -6.52 -19.92 -14.26
C VAL A 314 -7.29 -19.05 -15.25
N TYR A 315 -7.03 -17.74 -15.26
CA TYR A 315 -7.65 -16.83 -16.22
C TYR A 315 -7.25 -17.23 -17.63
N THR A 316 -8.22 -17.60 -18.42
CA THR A 316 -8.02 -17.85 -19.85
C THR A 316 -8.05 -16.51 -20.61
N ARG A 317 -7.52 -16.49 -21.82
CA ARG A 317 -7.56 -15.33 -22.73
C ARG A 317 -8.99 -14.84 -22.98
N LEU A 318 -9.97 -15.75 -22.93
CA LEU A 318 -11.40 -15.47 -23.07
C LEU A 318 -11.97 -14.67 -21.88
N ASP A 319 -11.56 -14.99 -20.64
CA ASP A 319 -12.01 -14.28 -19.43
C ASP A 319 -11.51 -12.85 -19.44
N PHE A 320 -10.25 -12.63 -19.90
CA PHE A 320 -9.69 -11.29 -20.02
C PHE A 320 -10.43 -10.44 -21.07
N GLN A 321 -10.79 -10.99 -22.21
CA GLN A 321 -11.55 -10.28 -23.24
C GLN A 321 -12.93 -9.83 -22.75
N HIS A 322 -13.59 -10.66 -21.94
CA HIS A 322 -14.86 -10.32 -21.31
C HIS A 322 -14.69 -9.15 -20.32
N LEU A 323 -13.68 -9.21 -19.46
CA LEU A 323 -13.37 -8.16 -18.50
C LEU A 323 -12.97 -6.84 -19.19
N ALA A 324 -12.19 -6.91 -20.28
CA ALA A 324 -11.83 -5.75 -21.08
C ALA A 324 -13.05 -5.10 -21.74
N LYS A 325 -13.99 -5.88 -22.29
CA LYS A 325 -15.24 -5.36 -22.84
C LYS A 325 -16.12 -4.70 -21.79
N ALA A 326 -16.26 -5.30 -20.60
CA ALA A 326 -17.01 -4.71 -19.50
C ALA A 326 -16.35 -3.39 -19.04
N TYR A 327 -15.02 -3.35 -18.96
CA TYR A 327 -14.26 -2.16 -18.66
C TYR A 327 -14.47 -1.06 -19.73
N ASP A 328 -14.31 -1.39 -21.00
CA ASP A 328 -14.46 -0.45 -22.13
C ASP A 328 -15.87 0.13 -22.24
N ALA A 329 -16.87 -0.64 -21.86
CA ALA A 329 -18.26 -0.16 -21.83
C ALA A 329 -18.55 0.75 -20.64
N ALA A 330 -17.90 0.54 -19.51
CA ALA A 330 -18.32 1.09 -18.22
C ALA A 330 -17.41 2.21 -17.68
N HIS A 331 -16.10 2.20 -17.95
CA HIS A 331 -15.20 3.14 -17.30
C HIS A 331 -14.97 4.41 -18.13
N PRO A 332 -15.06 5.65 -17.54
CA PRO A 332 -14.93 6.92 -18.26
C PRO A 332 -13.57 7.11 -18.96
N ARG A 333 -12.51 6.41 -18.51
CA ARG A 333 -11.13 6.53 -19.06
C ARG A 333 -10.77 5.39 -20.01
N ALA A 334 -11.68 4.46 -20.27
CA ALA A 334 -11.43 3.36 -21.20
C ALA A 334 -11.33 3.86 -22.64
N LYS A 335 -12.30 4.66 -23.08
CA LYS A 335 -12.35 5.28 -24.41
C LYS A 335 -12.14 6.77 -24.27
N SER A 336 -11.23 7.33 -25.04
CA SER A 336 -11.21 8.78 -25.27
C SER A 336 -11.96 9.08 -26.56
N LYS A 337 -12.84 10.05 -26.50
CA LYS A 337 -13.30 10.72 -27.72
C LYS A 337 -12.16 11.51 -28.32
#